data_171eb1dadf2b388998c048ab1e950413
#
_entry.id   171eb1dadf2b388998c048ab1e950413
#
_cell.length_a   1.000
_cell.length_b   1.000
_cell.length_c   1.000
_cell.angle_alpha   90.00
_cell.angle_beta   90.00
_cell.angle_gamma   90.00
#
_symmetry.space_group_name_H-M   'P 1'
#
loop_
_entity.id
_entity.type
_entity.pdbx_description
1 polymer ?
#
loop_
_entity_poly.entity_id
_entity_poly.type
_entity_poly.pdbx_seq_one_letter_code
_entity_poly.pdbx_strand_id
1 'polypeptide(L)'
;MPIARVRCLAVADVEHEKRVAAEAAAAFVDDGSIVGLGTGSTVAYLLPALAERGLSLHCVATSPRTEAAARELGIEVQPFQGVARLDIAIDGADQIAPDGWIVKGGGGAHTREKIVAAAADRFVVIASSNKAVDVLKPPIPLELLAFGLDATLAELGQTELRDTARSPDGGVIADYHGAVEDPAGVSAHFDACPGVIAHGLFPPEMTADVLIARGDEVEHRVLARPSS
;
A
#
# COMPACT_ATOMS: atom_id res chain seq x y z
N MET A 1 25.58 18.51 -27.14
CA MET A 1 24.89 18.10 -25.90
C MET A 1 23.70 17.23 -26.25
N PRO A 2 23.63 15.94 -25.91
CA PRO A 2 22.47 15.12 -26.19
C PRO A 2 21.35 15.48 -25.22
N ILE A 3 20.20 15.86 -25.77
CA ILE A 3 18.95 16.09 -25.03
C ILE A 3 18.48 14.73 -24.51
N ALA A 4 18.51 14.55 -23.19
CA ALA A 4 17.93 13.37 -22.54
C ALA A 4 16.44 13.31 -22.93
N ARG A 5 16.05 12.32 -23.72
CA ARG A 5 14.65 11.99 -23.97
C ARG A 5 14.05 11.53 -22.65
N VAL A 6 13.26 12.38 -22.01
CA VAL A 6 12.32 11.95 -20.97
C VAL A 6 11.33 11.00 -21.67
N ARG A 7 11.51 9.70 -21.49
CA ARG A 7 10.55 8.69 -21.95
C ARG A 7 9.34 8.81 -21.03
N CYS A 8 8.31 9.52 -21.49
CA CYS A 8 6.99 9.42 -20.88
C CYS A 8 6.52 7.98 -21.14
N LEU A 9 6.43 7.16 -20.11
CA LEU A 9 5.90 5.80 -20.21
C LEU A 9 4.46 5.89 -20.73
N ALA A 10 4.13 5.16 -21.77
CA ALA A 10 2.78 5.06 -22.24
C ALA A 10 1.91 4.36 -21.18
N VAL A 11 0.62 4.72 -21.10
CA VAL A 11 -0.32 4.10 -20.15
C VAL A 11 -0.34 2.57 -20.27
N ALA A 12 -0.21 2.05 -21.49
CA ALA A 12 -0.11 0.61 -21.76
C ALA A 12 1.12 -0.05 -21.10
N ASP A 13 2.24 0.67 -21.03
CA ASP A 13 3.46 0.16 -20.39
C ASP A 13 3.27 0.05 -18.86
N VAL A 14 2.59 1.02 -18.24
CA VAL A 14 2.31 1.01 -16.79
C VAL A 14 1.37 -0.13 -16.39
N GLU A 15 0.32 -0.39 -17.17
CA GLU A 15 -0.62 -1.49 -16.89
C GLU A 15 0.06 -2.86 -17.08
N HIS A 16 0.94 -2.99 -18.07
CA HIS A 16 1.77 -4.17 -18.25
C HIS A 16 2.70 -4.41 -17.05
N GLU A 17 3.43 -3.37 -16.62
CA GLU A 17 4.31 -3.43 -15.45
C GLU A 17 3.56 -3.84 -14.16
N LYS A 18 2.35 -3.30 -13.92
CA LYS A 18 1.53 -3.70 -12.79
C LYS A 18 1.23 -5.20 -12.80
N ARG A 19 0.91 -5.76 -13.96
CA ARG A 19 0.66 -7.18 -14.13
C ARG A 19 1.91 -8.00 -13.85
N VAL A 20 3.04 -7.64 -14.44
CA VAL A 20 4.33 -8.33 -14.24
C VAL A 20 4.73 -8.34 -12.76
N ALA A 21 4.61 -7.22 -12.05
CA ALA A 21 4.88 -7.15 -10.62
C ALA A 21 3.94 -8.04 -9.78
N ALA A 22 2.66 -8.05 -10.15
CA ALA A 22 1.63 -8.84 -9.46
C ALA A 22 1.84 -10.36 -9.66
N GLU A 23 2.13 -10.80 -10.88
CA GLU A 23 2.44 -12.21 -11.22
C GLU A 23 3.69 -12.69 -10.48
N ALA A 24 4.74 -11.84 -10.41
CA ALA A 24 5.94 -12.16 -9.66
C ALA A 24 5.66 -12.32 -8.16
N ALA A 25 4.83 -11.46 -7.57
CA ALA A 25 4.46 -11.54 -6.16
C ALA A 25 3.56 -12.74 -5.86
N ALA A 26 2.67 -13.10 -6.78
CA ALA A 26 1.84 -14.30 -6.62
C ALA A 26 2.69 -15.56 -6.41
N ALA A 27 3.89 -15.65 -6.99
CA ALA A 27 4.80 -16.76 -6.80
C ALA A 27 5.33 -16.93 -5.36
N PHE A 28 5.22 -15.90 -4.51
CA PHE A 28 5.65 -15.95 -3.10
C PHE A 28 4.59 -16.55 -2.17
N VAL A 29 3.40 -16.82 -2.67
CA VAL A 29 2.30 -17.37 -1.87
C VAL A 29 2.33 -18.89 -1.95
N ASP A 30 2.40 -19.55 -0.81
CA ASP A 30 2.37 -21.00 -0.69
C ASP A 30 0.93 -21.52 -0.49
N ASP A 31 0.71 -22.79 -0.77
CA ASP A 31 -0.57 -23.46 -0.53
C ASP A 31 -0.88 -23.52 0.98
N GLY A 32 -2.12 -23.26 1.35
CA GLY A 32 -2.56 -23.20 2.74
C GLY A 32 -2.26 -21.87 3.45
N SER A 33 -1.63 -20.90 2.78
CA SER A 33 -1.27 -19.61 3.40
C SER A 33 -2.48 -18.76 3.80
N ILE A 34 -2.31 -18.00 4.88
CA ILE A 34 -3.21 -16.90 5.27
C ILE A 34 -2.67 -15.61 4.64
N VAL A 35 -3.40 -15.04 3.68
CA VAL A 35 -2.93 -13.98 2.80
C VAL A 35 -3.68 -12.68 3.04
N GLY A 36 -2.94 -11.59 3.24
CA GLY A 36 -3.46 -10.21 3.22
C GLY A 36 -3.49 -9.67 1.80
N LEU A 37 -4.68 -9.36 1.30
CA LEU A 37 -4.91 -8.77 -0.01
C LEU A 37 -5.08 -7.25 0.12
N GLY A 38 -4.15 -6.50 -0.45
CA GLY A 38 -4.16 -5.05 -0.47
C GLY A 38 -5.27 -4.44 -1.32
N THR A 39 -5.13 -3.16 -1.63
CA THR A 39 -6.09 -2.40 -2.43
C THR A 39 -5.38 -1.62 -3.54
N GLY A 40 -6.01 -1.53 -4.71
CA GLY A 40 -5.54 -0.70 -5.81
C GLY A 40 -5.41 -1.42 -7.15
N SER A 41 -4.98 -0.66 -8.15
CA SER A 41 -4.95 -1.14 -9.53
C SER A 41 -3.89 -2.23 -9.77
N THR A 42 -2.79 -2.24 -9.01
CA THR A 42 -1.77 -3.30 -9.11
C THR A 42 -2.28 -4.60 -8.47
N VAL A 43 -2.97 -4.49 -7.32
CA VAL A 43 -3.60 -5.64 -6.65
C VAL A 43 -4.70 -6.27 -7.52
N ALA A 44 -5.38 -5.48 -8.35
CA ALA A 44 -6.36 -6.01 -9.28
C ALA A 44 -5.78 -7.06 -10.27
N TYR A 45 -4.48 -7.00 -10.57
CA TYR A 45 -3.76 -8.02 -11.34
C TYR A 45 -3.28 -9.20 -10.49
N LEU A 46 -3.05 -8.97 -9.18
CA LEU A 46 -2.64 -10.04 -8.27
C LEU A 46 -3.76 -11.07 -8.08
N LEU A 47 -5.02 -10.64 -7.99
CA LEU A 47 -6.14 -11.53 -7.74
C LEU A 47 -6.29 -12.64 -8.80
N PRO A 48 -6.34 -12.34 -10.12
CA PRO A 48 -6.37 -13.38 -11.13
C PRO A 48 -5.10 -14.25 -11.12
N ALA A 49 -3.92 -13.68 -10.89
CA ALA A 49 -2.67 -14.43 -10.82
C ALA A 49 -2.68 -15.45 -9.66
N LEU A 50 -3.29 -15.11 -8.52
CA LEU A 50 -3.48 -16.04 -7.41
C LEU A 50 -4.53 -17.12 -7.73
N ALA A 51 -5.66 -16.73 -8.35
CA ALA A 51 -6.72 -17.67 -8.71
C ALA A 51 -6.26 -18.72 -9.71
N GLU A 52 -5.45 -18.34 -10.70
CA GLU A 52 -4.88 -19.25 -11.71
C GLU A 52 -3.96 -20.32 -11.11
N ARG A 53 -3.37 -20.06 -9.95
CA ARG A 53 -2.52 -21.04 -9.26
C ARG A 53 -3.28 -22.15 -8.57
N GLY A 54 -4.59 -22.01 -8.37
CA GLY A 54 -5.45 -23.04 -7.79
C GLY A 54 -5.08 -23.46 -6.37
N LEU A 55 -4.50 -22.53 -5.58
CA LEU A 55 -4.09 -22.76 -4.19
C LEU A 55 -5.29 -22.69 -3.24
N SER A 56 -5.22 -23.44 -2.15
CA SER A 56 -6.15 -23.35 -1.01
C SER A 56 -5.71 -22.20 -0.11
N LEU A 57 -6.28 -21.01 -0.28
CA LEU A 57 -5.89 -19.80 0.45
C LEU A 57 -6.98 -19.36 1.41
N HIS A 58 -6.56 -18.80 2.56
CA HIS A 58 -7.41 -18.06 3.49
C HIS A 58 -7.05 -16.58 3.41
N CYS A 59 -7.90 -15.78 2.76
CA CYS A 59 -7.55 -14.39 2.51
C CYS A 59 -8.32 -13.43 3.41
N VAL A 60 -7.70 -12.30 3.74
CA VAL A 60 -8.34 -11.10 4.26
C VAL A 60 -8.09 -9.94 3.31
N ALA A 61 -9.05 -9.04 3.15
CA ALA A 61 -8.94 -7.93 2.22
C ALA A 61 -8.94 -6.58 2.95
N THR A 62 -8.14 -5.63 2.47
CA THR A 62 -8.07 -4.28 3.05
C THR A 62 -9.21 -3.37 2.62
N SER A 63 -10.03 -3.76 1.63
CA SER A 63 -11.20 -3.00 1.19
C SER A 63 -12.34 -3.89 0.72
N PRO A 64 -13.60 -3.41 0.84
CA PRO A 64 -14.77 -4.12 0.30
C PRO A 64 -14.68 -4.39 -1.21
N ARG A 65 -14.01 -3.50 -1.96
CA ARG A 65 -13.80 -3.66 -3.40
C ARG A 65 -12.88 -4.84 -3.70
N THR A 66 -11.77 -4.97 -2.98
CA THR A 66 -10.84 -6.10 -3.13
C THR A 66 -11.51 -7.41 -2.71
N GLU A 67 -12.27 -7.39 -1.60
CA GLU A 67 -13.03 -8.54 -1.13
C GLU A 67 -14.02 -9.05 -2.19
N ALA A 68 -14.81 -8.16 -2.78
CA ALA A 68 -15.78 -8.52 -3.83
C ALA A 68 -15.07 -9.11 -5.06
N ALA A 69 -14.00 -8.45 -5.55
CA ALA A 69 -13.26 -8.90 -6.72
C ALA A 69 -12.58 -10.27 -6.49
N ALA A 70 -12.04 -10.52 -5.30
CA ALA A 70 -11.44 -11.82 -4.94
C ALA A 70 -12.48 -12.94 -4.94
N ARG A 71 -13.65 -12.69 -4.35
CA ARG A 71 -14.76 -13.66 -4.33
C ARG A 71 -15.30 -13.99 -5.73
N GLU A 72 -15.37 -13.01 -6.63
CA GLU A 72 -15.74 -13.24 -8.03
C GLU A 72 -14.79 -14.18 -8.75
N LEU A 73 -13.52 -14.24 -8.33
CA LEU A 73 -12.50 -15.16 -8.84
C LEU A 73 -12.43 -16.49 -8.07
N GLY A 74 -13.35 -16.73 -7.13
CA GLY A 74 -13.38 -17.95 -6.32
C GLY A 74 -12.36 -18.01 -5.19
N ILE A 75 -11.70 -16.89 -4.87
CA ILE A 75 -10.79 -16.78 -3.72
C ILE A 75 -11.63 -16.60 -2.45
N GLU A 76 -11.42 -17.46 -1.45
CA GLU A 76 -12.09 -17.36 -0.17
C GLU A 76 -11.55 -16.16 0.62
N VAL A 77 -12.45 -15.22 0.97
CA VAL A 77 -12.12 -14.05 1.78
C VAL A 77 -12.95 -14.07 3.05
N GLN A 78 -12.28 -14.03 4.19
CA GLN A 78 -12.86 -14.02 5.52
C GLN A 78 -12.69 -12.67 6.21
N PRO A 79 -13.52 -12.34 7.22
CA PRO A 79 -13.30 -11.18 8.07
C PRO A 79 -11.94 -11.29 8.79
N PHE A 80 -11.26 -10.16 9.01
CA PHE A 80 -9.98 -10.15 9.73
C PHE A 80 -10.14 -10.39 11.25
N GLN A 81 -11.36 -10.47 11.74
CA GLN A 81 -11.66 -10.78 13.14
C GLN A 81 -11.31 -12.24 13.46
N GLY A 82 -10.55 -12.44 14.53
CA GLY A 82 -10.11 -13.79 14.96
C GLY A 82 -8.84 -14.27 14.24
N VAL A 83 -8.29 -13.51 13.29
CA VAL A 83 -7.01 -13.76 12.65
C VAL A 83 -5.97 -12.83 13.30
N ALA A 84 -5.02 -13.39 14.05
CA ALA A 84 -4.01 -12.57 14.73
C ALA A 84 -2.74 -12.35 13.89
N ARG A 85 -2.48 -13.21 12.90
CA ARG A 85 -1.26 -13.21 12.10
C ARG A 85 -1.54 -13.70 10.68
N LEU A 86 -0.81 -13.16 9.72
CA LEU A 86 -0.85 -13.54 8.31
C LEU A 86 0.53 -14.05 7.90
N ASP A 87 0.58 -15.06 7.05
CA ASP A 87 1.85 -15.57 6.51
C ASP A 87 2.48 -14.52 5.57
N ILE A 88 1.64 -13.94 4.71
CA ILE A 88 2.06 -12.94 3.74
C ILE A 88 0.95 -11.90 3.51
N ALA A 89 1.34 -10.64 3.35
CA ALA A 89 0.46 -9.61 2.80
C ALA A 89 1.09 -9.00 1.54
N ILE A 90 0.28 -8.74 0.52
CA ILE A 90 0.74 -8.17 -0.75
C ILE A 90 -0.11 -6.95 -1.09
N ASP A 91 0.54 -5.81 -1.31
CA ASP A 91 -0.18 -4.56 -1.60
C ASP A 91 0.60 -3.66 -2.56
N GLY A 92 -0.09 -2.69 -3.16
CA GLY A 92 0.51 -1.66 -3.99
C GLY A 92 1.14 -0.52 -3.20
N ALA A 93 1.75 0.44 -3.91
CA ALA A 93 2.25 1.69 -3.35
C ALA A 93 1.96 2.87 -4.26
N ASP A 94 1.93 4.07 -3.67
CA ASP A 94 1.83 5.34 -4.40
C ASP A 94 3.22 5.92 -4.70
N GLN A 95 4.17 5.79 -3.75
CA GLN A 95 5.57 6.17 -3.91
C GLN A 95 6.47 5.17 -3.15
N ILE A 96 7.65 4.90 -3.68
CA ILE A 96 8.68 4.03 -3.09
C ILE A 96 10.01 4.75 -3.18
N ALA A 97 10.57 5.14 -2.05
CA ALA A 97 11.88 5.81 -1.97
C ALA A 97 13.04 4.79 -1.90
N PRO A 98 14.28 5.20 -2.22
CA PRO A 98 15.45 4.30 -2.20
C PRO A 98 15.81 3.78 -0.81
N ASP A 99 15.51 4.54 0.24
CA ASP A 99 15.73 4.21 1.65
C ASP A 99 14.67 3.25 2.24
N GLY A 100 13.69 2.86 1.42
CA GLY A 100 12.63 1.91 1.79
C GLY A 100 11.38 2.54 2.39
N TRP A 101 11.32 3.85 2.57
CA TRP A 101 10.07 4.54 2.92
C TRP A 101 9.07 4.47 1.77
N ILE A 102 7.80 4.24 2.12
CA ILE A 102 6.72 4.05 1.14
C ILE A 102 5.56 4.98 1.48
N VAL A 103 4.94 5.58 0.46
CA VAL A 103 3.64 6.25 0.59
C VAL A 103 2.56 5.36 0.01
N LYS A 104 1.48 5.19 0.79
CA LYS A 104 0.25 4.48 0.43
C LYS A 104 -0.97 5.31 0.81
N GLY A 105 -2.14 4.88 0.39
CA GLY A 105 -3.40 5.51 0.80
C GLY A 105 -4.05 6.41 -0.25
N GLY A 106 -3.58 6.38 -1.50
CA GLY A 106 -4.27 7.05 -2.61
C GLY A 106 -5.74 6.63 -2.74
N GLY A 107 -6.07 5.39 -2.39
CA GLY A 107 -7.44 4.84 -2.37
C GLY A 107 -8.21 5.01 -1.05
N GLY A 108 -7.64 5.66 -0.01
CA GLY A 108 -8.30 5.87 1.30
C GLY A 108 -8.46 4.61 2.16
N ALA A 109 -7.66 3.56 1.92
CA ALA A 109 -7.73 2.28 2.67
C ALA A 109 -6.49 2.05 3.55
N HIS A 110 -5.60 3.02 3.67
CA HIS A 110 -4.26 2.87 4.26
C HIS A 110 -4.27 2.44 5.74
N THR A 111 -5.30 2.73 6.50
CA THR A 111 -5.44 2.23 7.88
C THR A 111 -5.54 0.71 7.90
N ARG A 112 -6.44 0.12 7.11
CA ARG A 112 -6.57 -1.33 6.98
C ARG A 112 -5.33 -1.94 6.34
N GLU A 113 -4.76 -1.28 5.33
CA GLU A 113 -3.51 -1.70 4.68
C GLU A 113 -2.35 -1.78 5.69
N LYS A 114 -2.21 -0.77 6.58
CA LYS A 114 -1.18 -0.73 7.61
C LYS A 114 -1.39 -1.82 8.68
N ILE A 115 -2.63 -2.05 9.10
CA ILE A 115 -2.96 -3.12 10.05
C ILE A 115 -2.62 -4.50 9.47
N VAL A 116 -3.00 -4.75 8.21
CA VAL A 116 -2.73 -6.02 7.52
C VAL A 116 -1.23 -6.20 7.30
N ALA A 117 -0.50 -5.15 6.89
CA ALA A 117 0.95 -5.18 6.74
C ALA A 117 1.67 -5.49 8.08
N ALA A 118 1.22 -4.86 9.18
CA ALA A 118 1.80 -5.08 10.51
C ALA A 118 1.53 -6.50 11.07
N ALA A 119 0.40 -7.11 10.69
CA ALA A 119 0.04 -8.47 11.11
C ALA A 119 0.69 -9.57 10.26
N ALA A 120 1.35 -9.23 9.15
CA ALA A 120 1.95 -10.19 8.24
C ALA A 120 3.40 -10.52 8.62
N ASP A 121 3.76 -11.81 8.54
CA ASP A 121 5.14 -12.26 8.68
C ASP A 121 6.02 -11.75 7.55
N ARG A 122 5.42 -11.59 6.38
CA ARG A 122 6.06 -11.06 5.19
C ARG A 122 5.16 -10.05 4.50
N PHE A 123 5.50 -8.77 4.52
CA PHE A 123 4.79 -7.76 3.74
C PHE A 123 5.55 -7.47 2.45
N VAL A 124 4.89 -7.67 1.32
CA VAL A 124 5.42 -7.51 -0.04
C VAL A 124 4.73 -6.34 -0.72
N VAL A 125 5.50 -5.41 -1.21
CA VAL A 125 5.01 -4.26 -1.97
C VAL A 125 5.26 -4.47 -3.46
N ILE A 126 4.22 -4.28 -4.28
CA ILE A 126 4.24 -4.45 -5.74
C ILE A 126 3.96 -3.14 -6.46
N ALA A 127 4.75 -2.80 -7.46
CA ALA A 127 4.60 -1.54 -8.16
C ALA A 127 5.09 -1.58 -9.60
N SER A 128 4.53 -0.68 -10.41
CA SER A 128 5.11 -0.26 -11.69
C SER A 128 6.24 0.74 -11.49
N SER A 129 7.12 0.87 -12.47
CA SER A 129 8.35 1.68 -12.42
C SER A 129 8.12 3.16 -12.07
N ASN A 130 6.96 3.72 -12.44
CA ASN A 130 6.59 5.11 -12.16
C ASN A 130 6.29 5.41 -10.67
N LYS A 131 6.26 4.36 -9.82
CA LYS A 131 6.08 4.52 -8.36
C LYS A 131 7.41 4.64 -7.61
N ALA A 132 8.52 4.28 -8.25
CA ALA A 132 9.85 4.54 -7.70
C ALA A 132 10.18 6.04 -7.83
N VAL A 133 10.51 6.66 -6.70
CA VAL A 133 10.84 8.09 -6.61
C VAL A 133 12.22 8.28 -5.97
N ASP A 134 12.89 9.38 -6.26
CA ASP A 134 14.17 9.70 -5.62
C ASP A 134 13.98 10.14 -4.15
N VAL A 135 12.89 10.87 -3.89
CA VAL A 135 12.46 11.33 -2.56
C VAL A 135 10.95 11.31 -2.48
N LEU A 136 10.41 11.04 -1.28
CA LEU A 136 8.96 11.15 -1.05
C LEU A 136 8.47 12.57 -1.23
N LYS A 137 7.26 12.71 -1.74
CA LYS A 137 6.62 14.01 -2.00
C LYS A 137 5.20 14.01 -1.46
N PRO A 138 4.70 15.17 -0.99
CA PRO A 138 3.29 15.32 -0.70
C PRO A 138 2.43 15.08 -1.95
N PRO A 139 1.14 14.76 -1.78
CA PRO A 139 0.48 14.67 -0.50
C PRO A 139 0.73 13.33 0.22
N ILE A 140 0.67 13.36 1.56
CA ILE A 140 0.63 12.16 2.38
C ILE A 140 -0.81 11.94 2.85
N PRO A 141 -1.44 10.80 2.49
CA PRO A 141 -2.80 10.47 2.93
C PRO A 141 -2.90 10.31 4.45
N LEU A 142 -3.97 10.83 5.02
CA LEU A 142 -4.31 10.71 6.44
C LEU A 142 -5.73 10.18 6.59
N GLU A 143 -5.98 9.39 7.62
CA GLU A 143 -7.30 9.08 8.13
C GLU A 143 -7.49 9.72 9.49
N LEU A 144 -8.54 10.54 9.62
CA LEU A 144 -8.79 11.39 10.78
C LEU A 144 -10.12 11.01 11.45
N LEU A 145 -10.18 11.18 12.77
CA LEU A 145 -11.44 11.12 13.49
C LEU A 145 -12.32 12.30 13.12
N ALA A 146 -13.62 12.05 12.96
CA ALA A 146 -14.58 13.11 12.74
C ALA A 146 -14.80 14.01 13.98
N PHE A 147 -14.57 13.44 15.18
CA PHE A 147 -14.65 14.21 16.42
C PHE A 147 -13.46 15.15 16.54
N GLY A 148 -13.70 16.44 16.71
CA GLY A 148 -12.66 17.44 16.86
C GLY A 148 -11.85 17.70 15.57
N LEU A 149 -12.42 17.45 14.41
CA LEU A 149 -11.72 17.51 13.11
C LEU A 149 -11.01 18.84 12.88
N ASP A 150 -11.67 19.99 13.15
CA ASP A 150 -11.09 21.31 12.94
C ASP A 150 -9.85 21.55 13.85
N ALA A 151 -9.87 21.03 15.07
CA ALA A 151 -8.73 21.10 15.98
C ALA A 151 -7.57 20.23 15.46
N THR A 152 -7.87 19.02 14.97
CA THR A 152 -6.88 18.13 14.35
C THR A 152 -6.25 18.77 13.11
N LEU A 153 -7.04 19.37 12.23
CA LEU A 153 -6.54 20.06 11.04
C LEU A 153 -5.68 21.27 11.40
N ALA A 154 -6.04 22.01 12.45
CA ALA A 154 -5.25 23.15 12.93
C ALA A 154 -3.87 22.71 13.49
N GLU A 155 -3.83 21.57 14.21
CA GLU A 155 -2.59 20.98 14.73
C GLU A 155 -1.68 20.46 13.61
N LEU A 156 -2.25 19.77 12.64
CA LEU A 156 -1.52 19.22 11.50
C LEU A 156 -1.00 20.31 10.53
N GLY A 157 -1.67 21.46 10.48
CA GLY A 157 -1.36 22.53 9.50
C GLY A 157 -1.65 22.02 8.08
N GLN A 158 -0.94 22.41 7.11
CA GLN A 158 -0.96 22.12 5.65
C GLN A 158 -1.71 20.84 5.22
N THR A 159 -2.93 20.64 5.73
CA THR A 159 -3.76 19.44 5.50
C THR A 159 -5.10 19.85 4.91
N GLU A 160 -5.50 19.19 3.84
CA GLU A 160 -6.76 19.41 3.15
C GLU A 160 -7.63 18.15 3.20
N LEU A 161 -8.94 18.35 3.42
CA LEU A 161 -9.91 17.25 3.34
C LEU A 161 -10.06 16.80 1.89
N ARG A 162 -10.04 15.49 1.69
CA ARG A 162 -10.29 14.91 0.38
C ARG A 162 -11.81 14.86 0.12
N ASP A 163 -12.23 15.33 -1.05
CA ASP A 163 -13.62 15.19 -1.49
C ASP A 163 -13.86 13.72 -1.93
N THR A 164 -14.09 12.87 -0.95
CA THR A 164 -14.33 11.43 -1.14
C THR A 164 -15.23 10.89 -0.04
N ALA A 165 -15.72 9.65 -0.24
CA ALA A 165 -16.41 8.93 0.83
C ALA A 165 -15.47 8.72 2.03
N ARG A 166 -16.04 8.51 3.20
CA ARG A 166 -15.29 8.10 4.39
C ARG A 166 -14.59 6.77 4.15
N SER A 167 -13.55 6.50 4.95
CA SER A 167 -12.90 5.20 4.95
C SER A 167 -13.89 4.07 5.24
N PRO A 168 -13.56 2.81 4.97
CA PRO A 168 -14.41 1.67 5.35
C PRO A 168 -14.75 1.62 6.83
N ASP A 169 -13.95 2.24 7.69
CA ASP A 169 -14.14 2.27 9.15
C ASP A 169 -14.71 3.60 9.66
N GLY A 170 -15.14 4.48 8.76
CA GLY A 170 -15.84 5.73 9.05
C GLY A 170 -14.95 6.95 9.27
N GLY A 171 -13.64 6.82 9.13
CA GLY A 171 -12.70 7.93 9.22
C GLY A 171 -12.82 8.93 8.07
N VAL A 172 -12.41 10.17 8.33
CA VAL A 172 -12.34 11.24 7.32
C VAL A 172 -10.99 11.15 6.62
N ILE A 173 -10.99 11.16 5.29
CA ILE A 173 -9.75 11.12 4.51
C ILE A 173 -9.27 12.55 4.24
N ALA A 174 -8.00 12.78 4.47
CA ALA A 174 -7.31 14.05 4.23
C ALA A 174 -5.95 13.82 3.54
N ASP A 175 -5.38 14.89 3.02
CA ASP A 175 -4.09 14.93 2.37
C ASP A 175 -3.20 15.99 3.04
N TYR A 176 -2.06 15.59 3.58
CA TYR A 176 -1.05 16.48 4.11
C TYR A 176 -0.11 16.94 3.00
N HIS A 177 0.03 18.26 2.84
CA HIS A 177 0.80 18.90 1.76
C HIS A 177 2.11 19.53 2.25
N GLY A 178 2.47 19.34 3.53
CA GLY A 178 3.73 19.83 4.07
C GLY A 178 4.94 19.05 3.56
N ALA A 179 6.11 19.52 3.92
CA ALA A 179 7.39 18.93 3.57
C ALA A 179 7.57 17.51 4.14
N VAL A 180 8.27 16.63 3.40
CA VAL A 180 8.45 15.20 3.75
C VAL A 180 9.93 14.79 3.61
N GLU A 181 10.86 15.74 3.75
CA GLU A 181 12.31 15.50 3.67
C GLU A 181 12.81 14.62 4.83
N ASP A 182 12.12 14.64 5.97
CA ASP A 182 12.31 13.72 7.10
C ASP A 182 11.05 12.90 7.31
N PRO A 183 10.85 11.79 6.58
CA PRO A 183 9.65 10.98 6.70
C PRO A 183 9.48 10.35 8.08
N ALA A 184 10.56 10.10 8.83
CA ALA A 184 10.49 9.56 10.18
C ALA A 184 9.93 10.60 11.17
N GLY A 185 10.42 11.86 11.10
CA GLY A 185 9.91 12.96 11.91
C GLY A 185 8.45 13.30 11.60
N VAL A 186 8.08 13.29 10.31
CA VAL A 186 6.69 13.52 9.87
C VAL A 186 5.76 12.36 10.35
N SER A 187 6.21 11.12 10.25
CA SER A 187 5.46 9.96 10.78
C SER A 187 5.22 10.10 12.28
N ALA A 188 6.27 10.41 13.05
CA ALA A 188 6.17 10.59 14.49
C ALA A 188 5.24 11.78 14.88
N HIS A 189 5.23 12.84 14.09
CA HIS A 189 4.30 13.97 14.30
C HIS A 189 2.84 13.53 14.11
N PHE A 190 2.55 12.76 13.07
CA PHE A 190 1.20 12.24 12.84
C PHE A 190 0.77 11.26 13.94
N ASP A 191 1.66 10.37 14.36
CA ASP A 191 1.39 9.39 15.42
C ASP A 191 1.14 10.07 16.79
N ALA A 192 1.73 11.24 17.01
CA ALA A 192 1.54 12.04 18.23
C ALA A 192 0.25 12.86 18.23
N CYS A 193 -0.40 13.08 17.07
CA CYS A 193 -1.63 13.88 16.96
C CYS A 193 -2.87 13.03 17.29
N PRO A 194 -3.60 13.29 18.40
CA PRO A 194 -4.68 12.42 18.87
C PRO A 194 -5.83 12.21 17.87
N GLY A 195 -6.03 13.14 16.95
CA GLY A 195 -7.09 13.07 15.95
C GLY A 195 -6.72 12.25 14.70
N VAL A 196 -5.46 11.84 14.55
CA VAL A 196 -4.99 10.97 13.46
C VAL A 196 -5.24 9.52 13.82
N ILE A 197 -5.98 8.80 12.98
CA ILE A 197 -6.20 7.35 13.10
C ILE A 197 -5.02 6.59 12.50
N ALA A 198 -4.61 6.99 11.29
CA ALA A 198 -3.45 6.46 10.59
C ALA A 198 -3.00 7.43 9.48
N HIS A 199 -1.81 7.19 8.97
CA HIS A 199 -1.22 7.98 7.88
C HIS A 199 -0.59 7.07 6.84
N GLY A 200 -0.39 7.59 5.62
CA GLY A 200 0.10 6.86 4.46
C GLY A 200 1.63 6.65 4.41
N LEU A 201 2.40 7.08 5.41
CA LEU A 201 3.83 6.76 5.51
C LEU A 201 4.01 5.37 6.11
N PHE A 202 4.67 4.47 5.37
CA PHE A 202 5.04 3.13 5.80
C PHE A 202 6.55 3.06 5.93
N PRO A 203 7.09 2.79 7.14
CA PRO A 203 8.51 2.77 7.37
C PRO A 203 9.19 1.51 6.80
N PRO A 204 10.51 1.57 6.50
CA PRO A 204 11.23 0.47 5.86
C PRO A 204 11.12 -0.86 6.59
N GLU A 205 11.12 -0.85 7.93
CA GLU A 205 11.05 -2.04 8.78
C GLU A 205 9.72 -2.80 8.69
N MET A 206 8.68 -2.15 8.19
CA MET A 206 7.39 -2.80 7.96
C MET A 206 7.38 -3.68 6.71
N THR A 207 8.23 -3.36 5.72
CA THR A 207 8.24 -4.00 4.41
C THR A 207 9.38 -5.01 4.30
N ALA A 208 9.07 -6.25 3.91
CA ALA A 208 10.09 -7.28 3.69
C ALA A 208 10.66 -7.22 2.27
N ASP A 209 9.79 -7.08 1.29
CA ASP A 209 10.15 -7.13 -0.13
C ASP A 209 9.44 -6.04 -0.91
N VAL A 210 10.15 -5.49 -1.90
CA VAL A 210 9.58 -4.56 -2.89
C VAL A 210 9.87 -5.11 -4.28
N LEU A 211 8.82 -5.31 -5.07
CA LEU A 211 8.88 -5.76 -6.46
C LEU A 211 8.46 -4.61 -7.38
N ILE A 212 9.41 -4.09 -8.15
CA ILE A 212 9.15 -3.01 -9.10
C ILE A 212 9.34 -3.54 -10.50
N ALA A 213 8.27 -3.62 -11.29
CA ALA A 213 8.40 -4.00 -12.69
C ALA A 213 8.83 -2.82 -13.57
N ARG A 214 9.72 -3.10 -14.51
CA ARG A 214 10.20 -2.19 -15.55
C ARG A 214 10.13 -2.91 -16.90
N GLY A 215 9.02 -2.73 -17.62
CA GLY A 215 8.68 -3.59 -18.74
C GLY A 215 8.47 -5.02 -18.28
N ASP A 216 9.21 -5.98 -18.86
CA ASP A 216 9.14 -7.40 -18.52
C ASP A 216 10.05 -7.81 -17.35
N GLU A 217 10.92 -6.91 -16.89
CA GLU A 217 11.87 -7.19 -15.80
C GLU A 217 11.30 -6.76 -14.45
N VAL A 218 11.58 -7.55 -13.40
CA VAL A 218 11.21 -7.24 -12.01
C VAL A 218 12.47 -6.97 -11.20
N GLU A 219 12.60 -5.73 -10.75
CA GLU A 219 13.57 -5.36 -9.72
C GLU A 219 13.04 -5.83 -8.36
N HIS A 220 13.76 -6.74 -7.70
CA HIS A 220 13.43 -7.23 -6.37
C HIS A 220 14.37 -6.62 -5.33
N ARG A 221 13.83 -5.85 -4.41
CA ARG A 221 14.55 -5.30 -3.25
C ARG A 221 14.10 -6.05 -2.00
N VAL A 222 15.05 -6.63 -1.28
CA VAL A 222 14.82 -7.20 0.06
C VAL A 222 15.21 -6.14 1.08
N LEU A 223 14.26 -5.71 1.90
CA LEU A 223 14.49 -4.76 2.98
C LEU A 223 14.81 -5.54 4.27
N ALA A 224 15.87 -5.13 4.98
CA ALA A 224 16.25 -5.79 6.22
C ALA A 224 15.16 -5.55 7.29
N ARG A 225 14.54 -6.62 7.78
CA ARG A 225 13.74 -6.53 9.01
C ARG A 225 14.69 -6.36 10.19
N PRO A 226 14.39 -5.47 11.17
CA PRO A 226 15.07 -5.53 12.45
C PRO A 226 14.84 -6.92 13.03
N SER A 227 15.93 -7.60 13.41
CA SER A 227 15.87 -8.85 14.15
C SER A 227 15.06 -8.63 15.44
N SER A 228 13.94 -9.34 15.55
CA SER A 228 13.08 -9.40 16.76
C SER A 228 13.85 -9.92 17.97
#